data_2e825b100250b001665f9225badf5550
#
_entry.id   2e825b100250b001665f9225badf5550
#
_cell.length_a   1.000
_cell.length_b   1.000
_cell.length_c   1.000
_cell.angle_alpha   90.00
_cell.angle_beta   90.00
_cell.angle_gamma   90.00
#
_symmetry.space_group_name_H-M   'P 1'
#
loop_
_entity.id
_entity.type
_entity.pdbx_description
1 polymer ?
#
loop_
_entity_poly.entity_id
_entity_poly.type
_entity_poly.pdbx_seq_one_letter_code
_entity_poly.pdbx_strand_id
1 'polypeptide(L)'
;NNAALKTAQTFLLQLNDFEKAKGIYQQIIKRDIDAKTTERAMLDLASQYLHDGKKKISDSIINHVVVKFPKGAYVQKKNEVEAAKNKTLSIDNSYQQAYLLSQDGNWDAFEKLSATIESEIQKSKWNTPFQFLKVRMYTQKGQDDTALKILDTIILNNKNDLIREKARN
;
A
#
# COMPACT_ATOMS: atom_id res chain seq x y z
N ASN A 1 -7.39 -30.74 12.94
CA ASN A 1 -7.22 -30.10 11.63
C ASN A 1 -5.95 -29.29 11.51
N ASN A 2 -5.56 -28.53 12.52
CA ASN A 2 -4.29 -27.83 12.53
C ASN A 2 -3.08 -28.80 12.46
N ALA A 3 -3.19 -30.02 13.02
CA ALA A 3 -2.16 -31.04 12.90
C ALA A 3 -1.98 -31.53 11.45
N ALA A 4 -3.09 -31.81 10.72
CA ALA A 4 -3.03 -32.21 9.33
C ALA A 4 -2.44 -31.09 8.44
N LEU A 5 -2.78 -29.83 8.69
CA LEU A 5 -2.21 -28.68 7.99
C LEU A 5 -0.69 -28.58 8.23
N LYS A 6 -0.24 -28.72 9.47
CA LYS A 6 1.20 -28.75 9.80
C LYS A 6 1.91 -29.92 9.12
N THR A 7 1.30 -31.10 9.09
CA THR A 7 1.86 -32.27 8.37
C THR A 7 2.02 -31.98 6.88
N ALA A 8 1.01 -31.39 6.23
CA ALA A 8 1.10 -30.99 4.83
C ALA A 8 2.23 -29.99 4.59
N GLN A 9 2.34 -28.98 5.45
CA GLN A 9 3.42 -27.97 5.40
C GLN A 9 4.81 -28.59 5.62
N THR A 10 4.94 -29.58 6.50
CA THR A 10 6.20 -30.31 6.69
C THR A 10 6.60 -31.08 5.40
N PHE A 11 5.66 -31.80 4.79
CA PHE A 11 5.94 -32.47 3.51
C PHE A 11 6.35 -31.46 2.43
N LEU A 12 5.68 -30.33 2.34
CA LEU A 12 5.98 -29.31 1.34
C LEU A 12 7.33 -28.62 1.58
N LEU A 13 7.55 -28.08 2.80
CA LEU A 13 8.64 -27.14 3.07
C LEU A 13 9.92 -27.81 3.53
N GLN A 14 9.85 -28.97 4.21
CA GLN A 14 11.01 -29.65 4.77
C GLN A 14 11.41 -30.86 3.93
N LEU A 15 10.44 -31.59 3.39
CA LEU A 15 10.67 -32.80 2.63
C LEU A 15 10.60 -32.61 1.10
N ASN A 16 10.18 -31.42 0.66
CA ASN A 16 9.98 -31.08 -0.75
C ASN A 16 9.11 -32.11 -1.51
N ASP A 17 8.14 -32.72 -0.81
CA ASP A 17 7.24 -33.74 -1.34
C ASP A 17 5.84 -33.13 -1.56
N PHE A 18 5.71 -32.43 -2.70
CA PHE A 18 4.45 -31.76 -3.04
C PHE A 18 3.28 -32.73 -3.22
N GLU A 19 3.49 -33.92 -3.79
CA GLU A 19 2.38 -34.83 -4.03
C GLU A 19 1.75 -35.34 -2.73
N LYS A 20 2.56 -35.64 -1.70
CA LYS A 20 2.01 -35.96 -0.37
C LYS A 20 1.34 -34.76 0.28
N ALA A 21 1.97 -33.59 0.25
CA ALA A 21 1.37 -32.35 0.77
C ALA A 21 0.02 -32.07 0.12
N LYS A 22 -0.06 -32.15 -1.21
CA LYS A 22 -1.28 -31.95 -2.02
C LYS A 22 -2.41 -32.90 -1.59
N GLY A 23 -2.11 -34.20 -1.43
CA GLY A 23 -3.10 -35.18 -0.96
C GLY A 23 -3.71 -34.79 0.39
N ILE A 24 -2.88 -34.30 1.34
CA ILE A 24 -3.35 -33.85 2.65
C ILE A 24 -4.14 -32.53 2.52
N TYR A 25 -3.68 -31.55 1.74
CA TYR A 25 -4.43 -30.32 1.50
C TYR A 25 -5.82 -30.59 0.91
N GLN A 26 -5.91 -31.49 -0.09
CA GLN A 26 -7.17 -31.89 -0.68
C GLN A 26 -8.14 -32.54 0.33
N GLN A 27 -7.62 -33.37 1.25
CA GLN A 27 -8.42 -33.94 2.33
C GLN A 27 -8.93 -32.87 3.30
N ILE A 28 -8.10 -31.89 3.67
CA ILE A 28 -8.51 -30.77 4.53
C ILE A 28 -9.64 -29.99 3.84
N ILE A 29 -9.46 -29.66 2.56
CA ILE A 29 -10.42 -28.88 1.76
C ILE A 29 -11.75 -29.66 1.62
N LYS A 30 -11.68 -30.96 1.35
CA LYS A 30 -12.87 -31.84 1.22
C LYS A 30 -13.64 -31.97 2.52
N ARG A 31 -12.93 -32.09 3.67
CA ARG A 31 -13.59 -32.22 5.00
C ARG A 31 -14.19 -30.93 5.50
N ASP A 32 -13.61 -29.79 5.11
CA ASP A 32 -14.11 -28.42 5.36
C ASP A 32 -14.57 -28.19 6.82
N ILE A 33 -13.80 -28.67 7.81
CA ILE A 33 -14.21 -28.71 9.19
C ILE A 33 -14.15 -27.33 9.87
N ASP A 34 -13.15 -26.52 9.50
CA ASP A 34 -13.05 -25.14 9.94
C ASP A 34 -12.55 -24.21 8.82
N ALA A 35 -13.19 -23.05 8.72
CA ALA A 35 -12.95 -22.09 7.66
C ALA A 35 -11.48 -21.62 7.57
N LYS A 36 -10.86 -21.36 8.72
CA LYS A 36 -9.47 -20.84 8.78
C LYS A 36 -8.47 -21.86 8.25
N THR A 37 -8.59 -23.12 8.65
CA THR A 37 -7.68 -24.19 8.19
C THR A 37 -7.92 -24.51 6.73
N THR A 38 -9.20 -24.52 6.29
CA THR A 38 -9.55 -24.76 4.89
C THR A 38 -9.05 -23.63 3.98
N GLU A 39 -9.27 -22.38 4.35
CA GLU A 39 -8.73 -21.21 3.64
C GLU A 39 -7.20 -21.33 3.49
N ARG A 40 -6.50 -21.62 4.59
CA ARG A 40 -5.04 -21.76 4.58
C ARG A 40 -4.56 -22.89 3.69
N ALA A 41 -5.19 -24.06 3.75
CA ALA A 41 -4.87 -25.20 2.90
C ALA A 41 -5.05 -24.88 1.41
N MET A 42 -6.10 -24.16 1.05
CA MET A 42 -6.33 -23.70 -0.33
C MET A 42 -5.25 -22.71 -0.79
N LEU A 43 -4.87 -21.77 0.08
CA LEU A 43 -3.83 -20.77 -0.23
C LEU A 43 -2.45 -21.41 -0.39
N ASP A 44 -2.06 -22.35 0.48
CA ASP A 44 -0.80 -23.06 0.40
C ASP A 44 -0.75 -23.91 -0.90
N LEU A 45 -1.84 -24.55 -1.27
CA LEU A 45 -1.98 -25.31 -2.51
C LEU A 45 -1.89 -24.39 -3.75
N ALA A 46 -2.56 -23.24 -3.73
CA ALA A 46 -2.49 -22.25 -4.82
C ALA A 46 -1.08 -21.69 -5.00
N SER A 47 -0.39 -21.38 -3.88
CA SER A 47 1.00 -20.90 -3.89
C SER A 47 1.94 -21.91 -4.55
N GLN A 48 1.78 -23.20 -4.24
CA GLN A 48 2.61 -24.23 -4.86
C GLN A 48 2.33 -24.38 -6.35
N TYR A 49 1.06 -24.36 -6.78
CA TYR A 49 0.76 -24.38 -8.21
C TYR A 49 1.33 -23.17 -8.95
N LEU A 50 1.36 -22.00 -8.31
CA LEU A 50 1.99 -20.82 -8.89
C LEU A 50 3.51 -21.01 -9.02
N HIS A 51 4.16 -21.54 -7.98
CA HIS A 51 5.60 -21.88 -7.99
C HIS A 51 5.94 -22.85 -9.11
N ASP A 52 5.08 -23.86 -9.37
CA ASP A 52 5.23 -24.83 -10.45
C ASP A 52 4.86 -24.28 -11.85
N GLY A 53 4.63 -22.98 -11.99
CA GLY A 53 4.26 -22.33 -13.25
C GLY A 53 2.81 -22.59 -13.68
N LYS A 54 2.00 -23.26 -12.88
CA LYS A 54 0.59 -23.60 -13.17
C LYS A 54 -0.35 -22.48 -12.76
N LYS A 55 -0.09 -21.25 -13.25
CA LYS A 55 -0.81 -20.03 -12.88
C LYS A 55 -2.33 -20.15 -12.98
N LYS A 56 -2.85 -20.71 -14.07
CA LYS A 56 -4.31 -20.86 -14.26
C LYS A 56 -4.98 -21.66 -13.13
N ILE A 57 -4.33 -22.70 -12.64
CA ILE A 57 -4.85 -23.52 -11.53
C ILE A 57 -4.79 -22.73 -10.23
N SER A 58 -3.67 -22.04 -9.97
CA SER A 58 -3.53 -21.14 -8.82
C SER A 58 -4.61 -20.09 -8.80
N ASP A 59 -4.80 -19.36 -9.90
CA ASP A 59 -5.82 -18.30 -10.01
C ASP A 59 -7.24 -18.86 -9.78
N SER A 60 -7.55 -20.04 -10.28
CA SER A 60 -8.85 -20.71 -10.04
C SER A 60 -9.07 -21.01 -8.55
N ILE A 61 -8.04 -21.51 -7.85
CA ILE A 61 -8.12 -21.79 -6.41
C ILE A 61 -8.29 -20.47 -5.63
N ILE A 62 -7.53 -19.44 -5.96
CA ILE A 62 -7.64 -18.12 -5.31
C ILE A 62 -9.06 -17.53 -5.50
N ASN A 63 -9.61 -17.59 -6.70
CA ASN A 63 -10.97 -17.14 -6.93
C ASN A 63 -11.99 -17.92 -6.08
N HIS A 64 -11.79 -19.22 -5.92
CA HIS A 64 -12.64 -20.03 -5.05
C HIS A 64 -12.48 -19.61 -3.56
N VAL A 65 -11.26 -19.28 -3.10
CA VAL A 65 -11.03 -18.76 -1.74
C VAL A 65 -11.82 -17.46 -1.52
N VAL A 66 -11.75 -16.52 -2.48
CA VAL A 66 -12.44 -15.22 -2.38
C VAL A 66 -13.96 -15.41 -2.29
N VAL A 67 -14.52 -16.31 -3.08
CA VAL A 67 -15.97 -16.60 -3.07
C VAL A 67 -16.39 -17.33 -1.80
N LYS A 68 -15.62 -18.33 -1.38
CA LYS A 68 -15.97 -19.18 -0.24
C LYS A 68 -15.74 -18.49 1.11
N PHE A 69 -14.70 -17.65 1.20
CA PHE A 69 -14.30 -16.96 2.43
C PHE A 69 -14.25 -15.44 2.25
N PRO A 70 -15.39 -14.76 1.99
CA PRO A 70 -15.41 -13.31 1.69
C PRO A 70 -14.96 -12.45 2.87
N LYS A 71 -14.98 -12.99 4.10
CA LYS A 71 -14.45 -12.36 5.31
C LYS A 71 -13.18 -13.03 5.82
N GLY A 72 -12.55 -13.88 5.02
CA GLY A 72 -11.33 -14.60 5.35
C GLY A 72 -10.11 -13.66 5.43
N ALA A 73 -9.05 -14.14 6.09
CA ALA A 73 -7.84 -13.35 6.31
C ALA A 73 -7.17 -12.90 4.99
N TYR A 74 -7.23 -13.73 3.96
CA TYR A 74 -6.71 -13.39 2.64
C TYR A 74 -7.43 -12.20 2.01
N VAL A 75 -8.78 -12.23 2.00
CA VAL A 75 -9.61 -11.16 1.42
C VAL A 75 -9.45 -9.86 2.20
N GLN A 76 -9.41 -9.91 3.53
CA GLN A 76 -9.16 -8.74 4.36
C GLN A 76 -7.82 -8.10 4.01
N LYS A 77 -6.74 -8.87 3.98
CA LYS A 77 -5.39 -8.37 3.65
C LYS A 77 -5.31 -7.83 2.22
N LYS A 78 -5.97 -8.49 1.25
CA LYS A 78 -6.06 -8.00 -0.12
C LYS A 78 -6.73 -6.64 -0.19
N ASN A 79 -7.88 -6.47 0.49
CA ASN A 79 -8.62 -5.22 0.52
C ASN A 79 -7.84 -4.09 1.21
N GLU A 80 -7.11 -4.39 2.30
CA GLU A 80 -6.22 -3.42 2.96
C GLU A 80 -5.11 -2.93 2.02
N VAL A 81 -4.46 -3.83 1.30
CA VAL A 81 -3.40 -3.49 0.33
C VAL A 81 -3.97 -2.65 -0.82
N GLU A 82 -5.16 -2.99 -1.32
CA GLU A 82 -5.82 -2.27 -2.41
C GLU A 82 -6.26 -0.87 -1.95
N ALA A 83 -6.82 -0.74 -0.75
CA ALA A 83 -7.18 0.53 -0.14
C ALA A 83 -5.95 1.43 0.08
N ALA A 84 -4.84 0.88 0.57
CA ALA A 84 -3.58 1.60 0.74
C ALA A 84 -3.01 2.09 -0.59
N LYS A 85 -3.07 1.26 -1.64
CA LYS A 85 -2.64 1.63 -3.00
C LYS A 85 -3.49 2.75 -3.57
N ASN A 86 -4.82 2.65 -3.45
CA ASN A 86 -5.75 3.67 -3.92
C ASN A 86 -5.55 5.00 -3.20
N LYS A 87 -5.30 4.96 -1.88
CA LYS A 87 -4.97 6.16 -1.10
C LYS A 87 -3.67 6.81 -1.57
N THR A 88 -2.62 6.04 -1.82
CA THR A 88 -1.34 6.56 -2.33
C THR A 88 -1.53 7.21 -3.70
N LEU A 89 -2.27 6.58 -4.60
CA LEU A 89 -2.57 7.13 -5.92
C LEU A 89 -3.37 8.44 -5.83
N SER A 90 -4.33 8.52 -4.90
CA SER A 90 -5.11 9.74 -4.65
C SER A 90 -4.20 10.89 -4.19
N ILE A 91 -3.27 10.64 -3.26
CA ILE A 91 -2.32 11.65 -2.77
C ILE A 91 -1.36 12.09 -3.88
N ASP A 92 -0.84 11.15 -4.69
CA ASP A 92 0.03 11.47 -5.83
C ASP A 92 -0.69 12.40 -6.82
N ASN A 93 -1.96 12.10 -7.15
CA ASN A 93 -2.77 12.93 -8.04
C ASN A 93 -3.05 14.32 -7.46
N SER A 94 -3.34 14.41 -6.16
CA SER A 94 -3.58 15.68 -5.47
C SER A 94 -2.34 16.57 -5.47
N TYR A 95 -1.16 15.99 -5.25
CA TYR A 95 0.10 16.74 -5.36
C TYR A 95 0.36 17.22 -6.79
N GLN A 96 0.14 16.37 -7.80
CA GLN A 96 0.28 16.76 -9.20
C GLN A 96 -0.62 17.94 -9.57
N GLN A 97 -1.86 17.92 -9.11
CA GLN A 97 -2.80 19.03 -9.32
C GLN A 97 -2.31 20.31 -8.65
N ALA A 98 -1.85 20.24 -7.40
CA ALA A 98 -1.27 21.39 -6.69
C ALA A 98 -0.04 21.93 -7.42
N TYR A 99 0.83 21.05 -7.91
CA TYR A 99 2.01 21.44 -8.69
C TYR A 99 1.63 22.19 -9.96
N LEU A 100 0.68 21.70 -10.76
CA LEU A 100 0.20 22.36 -11.98
C LEU A 100 -0.37 23.73 -11.67
N LEU A 101 -1.23 23.86 -10.67
CA LEU A 101 -1.77 25.16 -10.26
C LEU A 101 -0.68 26.17 -9.87
N SER A 102 0.40 25.67 -9.22
CA SER A 102 1.55 26.51 -8.87
C SER A 102 2.37 26.94 -10.10
N GLN A 103 2.45 26.12 -11.12
CA GLN A 103 3.13 26.47 -12.40
C GLN A 103 2.34 27.52 -13.17
N ASP A 104 1.02 27.40 -13.18
CA ASP A 104 0.11 28.32 -13.85
C ASP A 104 -0.07 29.65 -13.08
N GLY A 105 0.52 29.77 -11.88
CA GLY A 105 0.33 30.95 -11.01
C GLY A 105 -1.07 31.12 -10.47
N ASN A 106 -1.91 30.08 -10.53
CA ASN A 106 -3.29 30.10 -10.04
C ASN A 106 -3.32 29.87 -8.52
N TRP A 107 -2.84 30.89 -7.78
CA TRP A 107 -2.64 30.79 -6.32
C TRP A 107 -3.92 30.65 -5.53
N ASP A 108 -5.04 31.20 -6.00
CA ASP A 108 -6.33 31.08 -5.32
C ASP A 108 -6.88 29.66 -5.38
N ALA A 109 -6.76 29.03 -6.54
CA ALA A 109 -7.12 27.62 -6.68
C ALA A 109 -6.16 26.69 -5.91
N PHE A 110 -4.85 27.02 -5.92
CA PHE A 110 -3.85 26.29 -5.13
C PHE A 110 -4.16 26.37 -3.64
N GLU A 111 -4.49 27.55 -3.11
CA GLU A 111 -4.80 27.74 -1.67
C GLU A 111 -6.02 26.92 -1.25
N LYS A 112 -7.11 26.97 -2.05
CA LYS A 112 -8.32 26.17 -1.82
C LYS A 112 -8.02 24.67 -1.82
N LEU A 113 -7.27 24.20 -2.80
CA LEU A 113 -6.86 22.79 -2.87
C LEU A 113 -5.98 22.43 -1.66
N SER A 114 -5.00 23.28 -1.32
CA SER A 114 -4.08 23.06 -0.19
C SER A 114 -4.84 22.84 1.12
N ALA A 115 -5.86 23.61 1.41
CA ALA A 115 -6.66 23.46 2.62
C ALA A 115 -7.33 22.08 2.73
N THR A 116 -7.67 21.44 1.59
CA THR A 116 -8.35 20.14 1.57
C THR A 116 -7.38 18.96 1.67
N ILE A 117 -6.15 19.08 1.13
CA ILE A 117 -5.21 17.96 1.01
C ILE A 117 -4.09 17.97 2.06
N GLU A 118 -3.90 19.07 2.80
CA GLU A 118 -2.75 19.28 3.69
C GLU A 118 -2.55 18.15 4.70
N SER A 119 -3.62 17.73 5.37
CA SER A 119 -3.54 16.69 6.41
C SER A 119 -3.06 15.32 5.88
N GLU A 120 -3.36 15.01 4.62
CA GLU A 120 -2.94 13.77 3.99
C GLU A 120 -1.53 13.88 3.40
N ILE A 121 -1.23 15.01 2.75
CA ILE A 121 0.09 15.29 2.19
C ILE A 121 1.17 15.34 3.25
N GLN A 122 0.92 15.89 4.44
CA GLN A 122 1.86 15.93 5.56
C GLN A 122 2.41 14.56 5.95
N LYS A 123 1.63 13.48 5.76
CA LYS A 123 2.00 12.09 6.07
C LYS A 123 2.60 11.34 4.89
N SER A 124 2.84 12.01 3.78
CA SER A 124 3.31 11.41 2.52
C SER A 124 4.73 11.83 2.16
N LYS A 125 5.29 11.18 1.13
CA LYS A 125 6.56 11.58 0.50
C LYS A 125 6.51 13.00 -0.08
N TRP A 126 5.31 13.56 -0.31
CA TRP A 126 5.09 14.85 -0.92
C TRP A 126 5.09 16.02 0.06
N ASN A 127 5.21 15.76 1.37
CA ASN A 127 5.18 16.83 2.37
C ASN A 127 6.18 17.94 2.06
N THR A 128 7.48 17.62 1.99
CA THR A 128 8.50 18.63 1.76
C THR A 128 8.36 19.35 0.39
N PRO A 129 8.19 18.64 -0.76
CA PRO A 129 7.88 19.30 -2.02
C PRO A 129 6.66 20.23 -1.96
N PHE A 130 5.60 19.81 -1.30
CA PHE A 130 4.39 20.61 -1.15
C PHE A 130 4.62 21.87 -0.30
N GLN A 131 5.41 21.79 0.77
CA GLN A 131 5.79 22.97 1.56
C GLN A 131 6.56 24.00 0.71
N PHE A 132 7.43 23.57 -0.20
CA PHE A 132 8.08 24.50 -1.14
C PHE A 132 7.09 25.19 -2.10
N LEU A 133 6.01 24.51 -2.54
CA LEU A 133 4.95 25.16 -3.32
C LEU A 133 4.23 26.21 -2.49
N LYS A 134 3.97 25.95 -1.20
CA LYS A 134 3.38 26.94 -0.27
C LYS A 134 4.31 28.14 -0.06
N VAL A 135 5.60 27.92 0.10
CA VAL A 135 6.60 29.02 0.18
C VAL A 135 6.47 29.91 -1.05
N ARG A 136 6.51 29.31 -2.25
CA ARG A 136 6.35 30.07 -3.51
C ARG A 136 5.05 30.86 -3.55
N MET A 137 3.93 30.29 -3.13
CA MET A 137 2.65 30.99 -3.05
C MET A 137 2.71 32.20 -2.13
N TYR A 138 3.23 32.02 -0.90
CA TYR A 138 3.28 33.10 0.09
C TYR A 138 4.22 34.22 -0.33
N THR A 139 5.37 33.90 -0.93
CA THR A 139 6.29 34.90 -1.52
C THR A 139 5.58 35.70 -2.63
N GLN A 140 4.86 35.04 -3.53
CA GLN A 140 4.12 35.72 -4.60
C GLN A 140 2.98 36.61 -4.08
N LYS A 141 2.42 36.29 -2.91
CA LYS A 141 1.40 37.09 -2.22
C LYS A 141 2.02 38.19 -1.33
N GLY A 142 3.35 38.35 -1.29
CA GLY A 142 4.03 39.31 -0.42
C GLY A 142 3.97 38.98 1.06
N GLN A 143 3.72 37.72 1.40
CA GLN A 143 3.63 37.21 2.78
C GLN A 143 4.94 36.53 3.21
N ASP A 144 6.04 37.26 3.12
CA ASP A 144 7.40 36.74 3.30
C ASP A 144 7.64 36.14 4.68
N ASP A 145 7.07 36.75 5.73
CA ASP A 145 7.17 36.19 7.11
C ASP A 145 6.58 34.78 7.21
N THR A 146 5.50 34.52 6.48
CA THR A 146 4.87 33.18 6.46
C THR A 146 5.72 32.21 5.65
N ALA A 147 6.27 32.65 4.53
CA ALA A 147 7.17 31.87 3.71
C ALA A 147 8.43 31.46 4.50
N LEU A 148 9.05 32.41 5.22
CA LEU A 148 10.21 32.16 6.07
C LEU A 148 9.94 31.13 7.19
N LYS A 149 8.79 31.23 7.88
CA LYS A 149 8.39 30.24 8.89
C LYS A 149 8.29 28.81 8.32
N ILE A 150 7.81 28.67 7.10
CA ILE A 150 7.75 27.36 6.43
C ILE A 150 9.15 26.85 6.09
N LEU A 151 10.03 27.72 5.59
CA LEU A 151 11.42 27.37 5.29
C LEU A 151 12.17 26.93 6.57
N ASP A 152 12.03 27.64 7.67
CA ASP A 152 12.58 27.26 8.97
C ASP A 152 12.08 25.87 9.40
N THR A 153 10.80 25.62 9.22
CA THR A 153 10.21 24.30 9.53
C THR A 153 10.82 23.18 8.67
N ILE A 154 11.07 23.44 7.38
CA ILE A 154 11.73 22.50 6.47
C ILE A 154 13.18 22.24 6.95
N ILE A 155 13.92 23.29 7.31
CA ILE A 155 15.31 23.18 7.76
C ILE A 155 15.40 22.36 9.07
N LEU A 156 14.52 22.62 10.02
CA LEU A 156 14.52 21.97 11.33
C LEU A 156 14.13 20.50 11.25
N ASN A 157 13.15 20.16 10.42
CA ASN A 157 12.56 18.82 10.39
C ASN A 157 13.16 17.90 9.31
N ASN A 158 14.01 18.43 8.43
CA ASN A 158 14.55 17.61 7.34
C ASN A 158 15.98 17.13 7.65
N LYS A 159 16.25 15.83 7.53
CA LYS A 159 17.57 15.23 7.73
C LYS A 159 18.46 15.29 6.49
N ASN A 160 17.91 15.62 5.32
CA ASN A 160 18.64 15.71 4.06
C ASN A 160 19.28 17.06 3.91
N ASP A 161 20.62 17.11 3.85
CA ASP A 161 21.40 18.34 3.77
C ASP A 161 21.10 19.16 2.50
N LEU A 162 20.90 18.52 1.36
CA LEU A 162 20.54 19.20 0.12
C LEU A 162 19.19 19.92 0.20
N ILE A 163 18.22 19.32 0.90
CA ILE A 163 16.91 19.95 1.12
C ILE A 163 17.05 21.14 2.05
N ARG A 164 17.85 21.01 3.13
CA ARG A 164 18.12 22.11 4.06
C ARG A 164 18.84 23.26 3.39
N GLU A 165 19.82 22.96 2.54
CA GLU A 165 20.54 23.96 1.76
C GLU A 165 19.60 24.70 0.79
N LYS A 166 18.75 23.97 0.05
CA LYS A 166 17.74 24.56 -0.81
C LYS A 166 16.72 25.45 -0.08
N ALA A 167 16.44 25.18 1.18
CA ALA A 167 15.53 26.01 1.99
C ALA A 167 16.21 27.26 2.57
N ARG A 168 17.55 27.32 2.59
CA ARG A 168 18.34 28.50 3.06
C ARG A 168 18.62 29.52 1.95
N ASN A 169 18.68 29.05 0.70
CA ASN A 169 18.93 29.84 -0.50
C ASN A 169 17.64 30.29 -1.18
#